data_f5ff4241185cc85ca971d3839b3deca5
#
_entry.id   f5ff4241185cc85ca971d3839b3deca5
#
_cell.length_a   1.000
_cell.length_b   1.000
_cell.length_c   1.000
_cell.angle_alpha   90.00
_cell.angle_beta   90.00
_cell.angle_gamma   90.00
#
_symmetry.space_group_name_H-M   'P 1'
#
loop_
_entity.id
_entity.type
_entity.pdbx_description
1 polymer ?
#
loop_
_entity_poly.entity_id
_entity_poly.type
_entity_poly.pdbx_seq_one_letter_code
_entity_poly.pdbx_strand_id
1 'polypeptide(L)'
;MGVLIEQNGTNVTVHGNGLHGLKAPSETLDVGNSGTTTRLISGILAGQDFETVLSGDASLNKRPMGRIIKPLEQMGAKITSVNGNGCAPLKIEGTKLNATHYDSPVASAQVKSCVLLAGLYA
;
A
#
# COMPACT_ATOMS: atom_id res chain seq x y z
N MET A 1 -5.08 8.72 -8.06
CA MET A 1 -6.20 7.94 -7.47
C MET A 1 -7.45 8.77 -7.17
N GLY A 2 -7.58 9.93 -7.78
CA GLY A 2 -8.82 10.71 -7.82
C GLY A 2 -9.10 11.59 -6.61
N VAL A 3 -8.17 11.77 -5.69
CA VAL A 3 -8.32 12.68 -4.56
C VAL A 3 -7.79 14.06 -4.94
N LEU A 4 -8.62 15.09 -4.77
CA LEU A 4 -8.22 16.47 -5.01
C LEU A 4 -7.45 16.99 -3.79
N ILE A 5 -6.25 17.49 -4.03
CA ILE A 5 -5.39 18.09 -3.01
C ILE A 5 -5.04 19.50 -3.48
N GLU A 6 -5.34 20.49 -2.66
CA GLU A 6 -5.05 21.89 -2.94
C GLU A 6 -3.99 22.39 -1.96
N GLN A 7 -2.98 23.08 -2.49
CA GLN A 7 -1.96 23.72 -1.66
C GLN A 7 -1.93 25.21 -1.93
N ASN A 8 -2.03 25.99 -0.84
CA ASN A 8 -1.91 27.44 -0.88
C ASN A 8 -0.90 27.88 0.18
N GLY A 9 0.35 28.12 -0.23
CA GLY A 9 1.44 28.41 0.69
C GLY A 9 1.72 27.21 1.61
N THR A 10 1.53 27.41 2.92
CA THR A 10 1.66 26.34 3.92
C THR A 10 0.34 25.64 4.23
N ASN A 11 -0.76 26.08 3.63
CA ASN A 11 -2.07 25.48 3.80
C ASN A 11 -2.29 24.39 2.75
N VAL A 12 -2.65 23.20 3.21
CA VAL A 12 -2.97 22.06 2.35
C VAL A 12 -4.39 21.61 2.65
N THR A 13 -5.22 21.50 1.63
CA THR A 13 -6.59 21.00 1.75
C THR A 13 -6.70 19.70 0.98
N VAL A 14 -7.11 18.64 1.66
CA VAL A 14 -7.36 17.33 1.05
C VAL A 14 -8.87 17.10 1.03
N HIS A 15 -9.42 16.93 -0.17
CA HIS A 15 -10.84 16.62 -0.35
C HIS A 15 -11.04 15.11 -0.30
N GLY A 16 -11.34 14.58 0.87
CA GLY A 16 -11.55 13.16 1.07
C GLY A 16 -12.80 12.64 0.38
N ASN A 17 -12.72 11.44 -0.15
CA ASN A 17 -13.82 10.77 -0.85
C ASN A 17 -14.37 9.55 -0.09
N GLY A 18 -14.07 9.45 1.20
CA GLY A 18 -14.48 8.32 2.02
C GLY A 18 -13.59 7.09 1.83
N LEU A 19 -13.91 6.04 2.56
CA LEU A 19 -13.11 4.81 2.60
C LEU A 19 -13.03 4.09 1.25
N HIS A 20 -14.08 4.15 0.46
CA HIS A 20 -14.19 3.46 -0.83
C HIS A 20 -14.15 4.43 -2.03
N GLY A 21 -13.67 5.64 -1.83
CA GLY A 21 -13.68 6.68 -2.85
C GLY A 21 -12.43 6.79 -3.72
N LEU A 22 -11.44 5.91 -3.53
CA LEU A 22 -10.26 5.91 -4.38
C LEU A 22 -10.56 5.29 -5.74
N LYS A 23 -9.91 5.82 -6.77
CA LYS A 23 -10.04 5.33 -8.14
C LYS A 23 -8.74 4.69 -8.61
N ALA A 24 -8.86 3.73 -9.52
CA ALA A 24 -7.71 3.10 -10.15
C ALA A 24 -6.79 4.15 -10.77
N PRO A 25 -5.47 4.08 -10.51
CA PRO A 25 -4.52 4.94 -11.20
C PRO A 25 -4.39 4.53 -12.67
N SER A 26 -4.09 5.50 -13.54
CA SER A 26 -3.89 5.24 -14.96
C SER A 26 -2.51 4.67 -15.28
N GLU A 27 -1.59 4.74 -14.35
CA GLU A 27 -0.20 4.30 -14.52
C GLU A 27 0.40 3.85 -13.20
N THR A 28 1.61 3.28 -13.26
CA THR A 28 2.37 2.89 -12.07
C THR A 28 2.53 4.08 -11.13
N LEU A 29 2.25 3.87 -9.85
CA LEU A 29 2.46 4.88 -8.83
C LEU A 29 3.93 4.94 -8.46
N ASP A 30 4.52 6.12 -8.60
CA ASP A 30 5.91 6.36 -8.21
C ASP A 30 5.95 6.75 -6.73
N VAL A 31 6.61 5.92 -5.93
CA VAL A 31 6.81 6.16 -4.50
C VAL A 31 8.18 6.80 -4.21
N GLY A 32 8.94 7.12 -5.24
CA GLY A 32 10.26 7.73 -5.11
C GLY A 32 11.21 6.85 -4.30
N ASN A 33 11.75 7.38 -3.21
CA ASN A 33 12.60 6.63 -2.27
C ASN A 33 11.88 6.30 -0.96
N SER A 34 10.56 6.48 -0.88
CA SER A 34 9.82 6.34 0.37
C SER A 34 9.38 4.90 0.64
N GLY A 35 10.12 4.21 1.49
CA GLY A 35 9.71 2.90 2.01
C GLY A 35 8.46 3.00 2.90
N THR A 36 8.30 4.09 3.62
CA THR A 36 7.11 4.35 4.44
C THR A 36 5.87 4.43 3.57
N THR A 37 5.88 5.26 2.53
CA THR A 37 4.75 5.37 1.60
C THR A 37 4.42 4.02 0.98
N THR A 38 5.42 3.28 0.52
CA THR A 38 5.23 1.97 -0.09
C THR A 38 4.52 1.01 0.85
N ARG A 39 4.97 0.93 2.10
CA ARG A 39 4.40 -0.02 3.06
C ARG A 39 3.00 0.38 3.51
N LEU A 40 2.79 1.64 3.85
CA LEU A 40 1.50 2.11 4.35
C LEU A 40 0.41 2.06 3.28
N ILE A 41 0.70 2.58 2.08
CA ILE A 41 -0.28 2.60 1.00
C ILE A 41 -0.65 1.20 0.50
N SER A 42 0.28 0.25 0.60
CA SER A 42 -0.01 -1.15 0.23
C SER A 42 -1.16 -1.73 1.04
N GLY A 43 -1.27 -1.38 2.33
CA GLY A 43 -2.39 -1.80 3.17
C GLY A 43 -3.73 -1.27 2.64
N ILE A 44 -3.76 -0.02 2.20
CA ILE A 44 -4.97 0.59 1.63
C ILE A 44 -5.30 -0.04 0.27
N LEU A 45 -4.29 -0.19 -0.59
CA LEU A 45 -4.48 -0.70 -1.95
C LEU A 45 -4.92 -2.16 -1.97
N ALA A 46 -4.50 -2.96 -0.99
CA ALA A 46 -4.89 -4.35 -0.87
C ALA A 46 -6.41 -4.55 -0.73
N GLY A 47 -7.11 -3.59 -0.15
CA GLY A 47 -8.56 -3.64 0.07
C GLY A 47 -9.40 -2.92 -0.98
N GLN A 48 -8.81 -2.45 -2.06
CA GLN A 48 -9.54 -1.79 -3.15
C GLN A 48 -10.16 -2.80 -4.11
N ASP A 49 -10.88 -2.32 -5.10
CA ASP A 49 -11.50 -3.12 -6.17
C ASP A 49 -10.76 -3.01 -7.51
N PHE A 50 -9.53 -2.55 -7.48
CA PHE A 50 -8.71 -2.35 -8.68
C PHE A 50 -7.26 -2.81 -8.46
N GLU A 51 -6.52 -2.93 -9.55
CA GLU A 51 -5.10 -3.28 -9.55
C GLU A 51 -4.24 -2.03 -9.53
N THR A 52 -3.11 -2.11 -8.81
CA THR A 52 -2.14 -1.02 -8.73
C THR A 52 -0.73 -1.58 -8.76
N VAL A 53 0.17 -0.89 -9.44
CA VAL A 53 1.61 -1.18 -9.39
C VAL A 53 2.33 -0.03 -8.70
N LEU A 54 3.15 -0.37 -7.71
CA LEU A 54 4.02 0.57 -7.00
C LEU A 54 5.46 0.35 -7.43
N SER A 55 6.16 1.41 -7.76
CA SER A 55 7.59 1.38 -8.05
C SER A 55 8.26 2.65 -7.54
N GLY A 56 9.53 2.57 -7.28
CA GLY A 56 10.33 3.72 -6.85
C GLY A 56 11.68 3.76 -7.57
N ASP A 57 12.62 4.47 -6.96
CA ASP A 57 13.98 4.54 -7.49
C ASP A 57 14.75 3.21 -7.28
N ALA A 58 15.96 3.14 -7.81
CA ALA A 58 16.77 1.93 -7.74
C ALA A 58 17.07 1.50 -6.29
N SER A 59 17.20 2.44 -5.38
CA SER A 59 17.43 2.16 -3.96
C SER A 59 16.20 1.57 -3.30
N LEU A 60 15.02 2.15 -3.55
CA LEU A 60 13.76 1.63 -3.00
C LEU A 60 13.48 0.22 -3.51
N ASN A 61 13.66 -0.01 -4.80
CA ASN A 61 13.37 -1.29 -5.44
C ASN A 61 14.31 -2.43 -5.00
N LYS A 62 15.29 -2.14 -4.15
CA LYS A 62 16.14 -3.13 -3.48
C LYS A 62 15.72 -3.43 -2.05
N ARG A 63 14.78 -2.67 -1.49
CA ARG A 63 14.34 -2.87 -0.11
C ARG A 63 13.35 -4.02 0.00
N PRO A 64 13.55 -4.97 0.94
CA PRO A 64 12.62 -6.08 1.14
C PRO A 64 11.24 -5.59 1.59
N MET A 65 10.20 -6.13 0.99
CA MET A 65 8.79 -5.84 1.32
C MET A 65 8.06 -7.05 1.90
N GLY A 66 8.76 -8.14 2.14
CA GLY A 66 8.17 -9.37 2.67
C GLY A 66 7.46 -9.21 4.00
N ARG A 67 7.90 -8.27 4.83
CA ARG A 67 7.29 -8.01 6.15
C ARG A 67 5.85 -7.51 6.06
N ILE A 68 5.49 -6.81 4.98
CA ILE A 68 4.10 -6.37 4.75
C ILE A 68 3.35 -7.36 3.87
N ILE A 69 4.01 -8.02 2.95
CA ILE A 69 3.38 -8.98 2.04
C ILE A 69 2.77 -10.14 2.82
N LYS A 70 3.51 -10.71 3.77
CA LYS A 70 3.05 -11.84 4.58
C LYS A 70 1.72 -11.57 5.31
N PRO A 71 1.62 -10.54 6.16
CA PRO A 71 0.37 -10.29 6.88
C PRO A 71 -0.78 -9.92 5.94
N LEU A 72 -0.51 -9.18 4.87
CA LEU A 72 -1.55 -8.83 3.90
C LEU A 72 -2.07 -10.06 3.15
N GLU A 73 -1.21 -11.00 2.80
CA GLU A 73 -1.64 -12.26 2.20
C GLU A 73 -2.48 -13.11 3.16
N GLN A 74 -2.18 -13.08 4.45
CA GLN A 74 -3.03 -13.72 5.46
C GLN A 74 -4.43 -13.12 5.51
N MET A 75 -4.58 -11.85 5.18
CA MET A 75 -5.87 -11.18 5.08
C MET A 75 -6.58 -11.46 3.75
N GLY A 76 -5.94 -12.19 2.85
CA GLY A 76 -6.48 -12.50 1.52
C GLY A 76 -6.01 -11.59 0.41
N ALA A 77 -5.06 -10.69 0.68
CA ALA A 77 -4.52 -9.79 -0.34
C ALA A 77 -3.71 -10.54 -1.40
N LYS A 78 -3.73 -10.00 -2.62
CA LYS A 78 -2.96 -10.50 -3.74
C LYS A 78 -1.88 -9.50 -4.09
N ILE A 79 -0.66 -9.76 -3.64
CA ILE A 79 0.50 -8.91 -3.85
C ILE A 79 1.60 -9.73 -4.50
N THR A 80 2.11 -9.24 -5.62
CA THR A 80 3.19 -9.89 -6.36
C THR A 80 4.38 -8.96 -6.49
N SER A 81 5.57 -9.44 -6.11
CA SER A 81 6.81 -8.79 -6.49
C SER A 81 7.08 -9.09 -7.97
N VAL A 82 7.06 -8.06 -8.81
CA VAL A 82 7.14 -8.21 -10.27
C VAL A 82 8.42 -8.95 -10.69
N ASN A 83 9.53 -8.68 -10.01
CA ASN A 83 10.82 -9.33 -10.29
C ASN A 83 11.03 -10.61 -9.47
N GLY A 84 10.07 -11.03 -8.68
CA GLY A 84 10.16 -12.25 -7.88
C GLY A 84 11.17 -12.24 -6.73
N ASN A 85 11.68 -11.07 -6.35
CA ASN A 85 12.74 -10.92 -5.34
C ASN A 85 12.23 -10.40 -3.98
N GLY A 86 10.91 -10.27 -3.80
CA GLY A 86 10.31 -9.74 -2.57
C GLY A 86 10.43 -8.23 -2.40
N CYS A 87 10.85 -7.53 -3.44
CA CYS A 87 11.02 -6.07 -3.47
C CYS A 87 10.07 -5.43 -4.49
N ALA A 88 9.95 -4.11 -4.44
CA ALA A 88 9.25 -3.37 -5.50
C ALA A 88 10.00 -3.55 -6.85
N PRO A 89 9.32 -3.41 -7.98
CA PRO A 89 7.90 -3.06 -8.15
C PRO A 89 6.95 -4.10 -7.57
N LEU A 90 5.90 -3.62 -6.92
CA LEU A 90 4.85 -4.46 -6.36
C LEU A 90 3.57 -4.29 -7.17
N LYS A 91 2.99 -5.40 -7.59
CA LYS A 91 1.66 -5.46 -8.18
C LYS A 91 0.67 -5.85 -7.10
N ILE A 92 -0.29 -4.99 -6.82
CA ILE A 92 -1.32 -5.21 -5.82
C ILE A 92 -2.66 -5.30 -6.52
N GLU A 93 -3.26 -6.47 -6.46
CA GLU A 93 -4.62 -6.69 -6.93
C GLU A 93 -5.56 -6.51 -5.74
N GLY A 94 -6.41 -5.49 -5.79
CA GLY A 94 -7.39 -5.24 -4.75
C GLY A 94 -8.38 -6.40 -4.62
N THR A 95 -8.69 -6.75 -3.38
CA THR A 95 -9.61 -7.84 -3.08
C THR A 95 -10.36 -7.54 -1.79
N LYS A 96 -11.40 -8.31 -1.53
CA LYS A 96 -12.07 -8.26 -0.24
C LYS A 96 -11.18 -8.89 0.82
N LEU A 97 -10.76 -8.10 1.79
CA LEU A 97 -9.91 -8.57 2.87
C LEU A 97 -10.73 -9.21 3.99
N ASN A 98 -10.11 -10.15 4.67
CA ASN A 98 -10.68 -10.82 5.84
C ASN A 98 -9.89 -10.41 7.08
N ALA A 99 -10.59 -10.26 8.20
CA ALA A 99 -9.94 -10.01 9.48
C ALA A 99 -9.01 -11.17 9.84
N THR A 100 -7.88 -10.83 10.44
CA THR A 100 -6.91 -11.83 10.88
C THR A 100 -6.28 -11.42 12.20
N HIS A 101 -5.70 -12.40 12.88
CA HIS A 101 -4.79 -12.17 14.00
C HIS A 101 -3.35 -12.33 13.48
N TYR A 102 -2.52 -11.33 13.70
CA TYR A 102 -1.13 -11.36 13.24
C TYR A 102 -0.18 -11.00 14.37
N ASP A 103 0.66 -11.97 14.73
CA ASP A 103 1.75 -11.76 15.67
C ASP A 103 3.00 -11.36 14.88
N SER A 104 3.35 -10.07 14.98
CA SER A 104 4.49 -9.55 14.23
C SER A 104 5.81 -10.10 14.79
N PRO A 105 6.61 -10.77 13.97
CA PRO A 105 7.91 -11.31 14.42
C PRO A 105 8.94 -10.21 14.67
N VAL A 106 8.68 -9.00 14.20
CA VAL A 106 9.59 -7.85 14.30
C VAL A 106 8.80 -6.63 14.76
N ALA A 107 9.36 -5.87 15.70
CA ALA A 107 8.80 -4.59 16.09
C ALA A 107 9.02 -3.57 14.95
N SER A 108 7.98 -3.30 14.17
CA SER A 108 8.02 -2.32 13.07
C SER A 108 6.74 -1.50 13.05
N ALA A 109 6.88 -0.20 13.22
CA ALA A 109 5.76 0.73 13.14
C ALA A 109 5.11 0.72 11.76
N GLN A 110 5.90 0.57 10.70
CA GLN A 110 5.39 0.57 9.32
C GLN A 110 4.58 -0.68 9.00
N VAL A 111 5.01 -1.84 9.48
CA VAL A 111 4.24 -3.09 9.34
C VAL A 111 2.94 -2.99 10.11
N LYS A 112 2.99 -2.51 11.34
CA LYS A 112 1.79 -2.29 12.16
C LYS A 112 0.80 -1.36 11.46
N SER A 113 1.26 -0.21 10.99
CA SER A 113 0.41 0.76 10.29
C SER A 113 -0.17 0.19 9.01
N CYS A 114 0.61 -0.55 8.23
CA CYS A 114 0.13 -1.24 7.03
C CYS A 114 -1.04 -2.18 7.33
N VAL A 115 -0.88 -3.04 8.33
CA VAL A 115 -1.91 -4.02 8.72
C VAL A 115 -3.16 -3.33 9.27
N LEU A 116 -2.99 -2.28 10.07
CA LEU A 116 -4.12 -1.53 10.61
C LEU A 116 -4.90 -0.79 9.50
N LEU A 117 -4.20 -0.20 8.53
CA LEU A 117 -4.85 0.44 7.39
C LEU A 117 -5.61 -0.57 6.52
N ALA A 118 -5.03 -1.75 6.29
CA ALA A 118 -5.72 -2.84 5.61
C ALA A 118 -6.96 -3.30 6.41
N GLY A 119 -6.87 -3.31 7.72
CA GLY A 119 -7.96 -3.66 8.63
C GLY A 119 -9.21 -2.81 8.47
N LEU A 120 -9.08 -1.57 7.97
CA LEU A 120 -10.24 -0.73 7.67
C LEU A 120 -11.13 -1.30 6.56
N TYR A 121 -10.60 -2.21 5.75
CA TYR A 121 -11.28 -2.85 4.62
C TYR A 121 -11.63 -4.32 4.88
N ALA A 122 -11.33 -4.80 6.06
CA ALA A 122 -11.56 -6.20 6.42
C ALA A 122 -12.93 -6.43 7.07
#